data_886ca2fec2774885025224fd66d43347
#
_entry.id   886ca2fec2774885025224fd66d43347
#
_cell.length_a   1.000
_cell.length_b   1.000
_cell.length_c   1.000
_cell.angle_alpha   90.00
_cell.angle_beta   90.00
_cell.angle_gamma   90.00
#
_symmetry.space_group_name_H-M   'P 1'
#
loop_
_entity.id
_entity.type
_entity.pdbx_description
1 polymer ?
#
loop_
_entity_poly.entity_id
_entity_poly.type
_entity_poly.pdbx_seq_one_letter_code
_entity_poly.pdbx_strand_id
1 'polypeptide(L)'
;MAEKRDYYEVLGLQKGASEDEIKKAFRQLAKKYHPDLNPGDKEAETKFKEVNEAYEVLSDKEKRQRYDQFGFAGVDPSYGGGATGGAGGFGGGFGGFGDLGDLFGDIFGGGGFGGFGSGRVRDPNGPIRGEHREAQVTISFMEAVKGCTRDIKVSRLENCSECGGSGAKKGTSPETCPDCHGTGQVTVRRQTAIGVMQMQQPCARCGGRGRIIKEPCPKCGGKGRVKVSKTVTVNIPAGIDDGQTVAVRGQGDSGRNGGPAGDLRVTVSVRPDPLFERDGYDIWCEIPITFAQAAMGDDIVVPTVDGKVSYHVPEGTQSGTVFRLRDKGVPALNGRGRGRGDQYVRVVVEVPKSMTKAQKDKLREFDAALSDKNYQKRKSFTERLRDCFSDK
;
A
#
# COMPACT_ATOMS: atom_id res chain seq x y z
N MET A 1 8.44 33.21 -33.15
CA MET A 1 7.41 32.46 -32.40
C MET A 1 7.05 31.27 -33.26
N ALA A 2 7.25 30.05 -32.81
CA ALA A 2 6.85 28.87 -33.58
C ALA A 2 5.32 28.88 -33.71
N GLU A 3 4.79 28.82 -34.92
CA GLU A 3 3.36 28.68 -35.19
C GLU A 3 2.88 27.37 -34.54
N LYS A 4 1.91 27.46 -33.60
CA LYS A 4 1.25 26.29 -33.01
C LYS A 4 0.46 25.57 -34.10
N ARG A 5 0.70 24.27 -34.31
CA ARG A 5 -0.03 23.42 -35.25
C ARG A 5 -1.47 23.20 -34.77
N ASP A 6 -2.40 23.12 -35.71
CA ASP A 6 -3.82 22.83 -35.38
C ASP A 6 -3.95 21.54 -34.58
N TYR A 7 -4.80 21.54 -33.55
CA TYR A 7 -4.96 20.39 -32.65
C TYR A 7 -5.50 19.14 -33.35
N TYR A 8 -6.30 19.30 -34.38
CA TYR A 8 -6.74 18.15 -35.21
C TYR A 8 -5.57 17.59 -36.02
N GLU A 9 -4.73 18.45 -36.59
CA GLU A 9 -3.51 18.02 -37.31
C GLU A 9 -2.50 17.33 -36.38
N VAL A 10 -2.35 17.81 -35.13
CA VAL A 10 -1.50 17.17 -34.12
C VAL A 10 -1.95 15.74 -33.83
N LEU A 11 -3.24 15.50 -33.79
CA LEU A 11 -3.81 14.15 -33.63
C LEU A 11 -3.93 13.36 -34.94
N GLY A 12 -3.60 13.99 -36.11
CA GLY A 12 -3.75 13.36 -37.41
C GLY A 12 -5.21 13.15 -37.85
N LEU A 13 -6.12 14.03 -37.43
CA LEU A 13 -7.56 13.96 -37.66
C LEU A 13 -8.03 15.17 -38.46
N GLN A 14 -9.21 15.07 -39.07
CA GLN A 14 -9.89 16.20 -39.70
C GLN A 14 -10.84 16.90 -38.73
N LYS A 15 -11.12 18.20 -38.97
CA LYS A 15 -12.13 18.93 -38.19
C LYS A 15 -13.49 18.19 -38.30
N GLY A 16 -14.16 18.01 -37.18
CA GLY A 16 -15.41 17.27 -37.09
C GLY A 16 -15.27 15.78 -36.70
N ALA A 17 -14.07 15.28 -36.48
CA ALA A 17 -13.84 13.90 -36.00
C ALA A 17 -14.69 13.59 -34.76
N SER A 18 -15.19 12.38 -34.64
CA SER A 18 -15.95 11.92 -33.47
C SER A 18 -15.11 11.81 -32.20
N GLU A 19 -15.76 11.82 -31.03
CA GLU A 19 -15.07 11.66 -29.74
C GLU A 19 -14.27 10.34 -29.67
N ASP A 20 -14.78 9.28 -30.28
CA ASP A 20 -14.12 7.98 -30.30
C ASP A 20 -12.86 7.97 -31.17
N GLU A 21 -12.91 8.69 -32.32
CA GLU A 21 -11.74 8.87 -33.17
C GLU A 21 -10.64 9.68 -32.46
N ILE A 22 -11.02 10.76 -31.77
CA ILE A 22 -10.11 11.57 -30.98
C ILE A 22 -9.45 10.73 -29.88
N LYS A 23 -10.22 9.94 -29.15
CA LYS A 23 -9.70 9.02 -28.13
C LYS A 23 -8.77 7.95 -28.69
N LYS A 24 -9.11 7.41 -29.87
CA LYS A 24 -8.30 6.37 -30.52
C LYS A 24 -6.97 6.93 -31.03
N ALA A 25 -7.00 8.08 -31.69
CA ALA A 25 -5.79 8.77 -32.18
C ALA A 25 -4.86 9.15 -31.03
N PHE A 26 -5.43 9.73 -29.96
CA PHE A 26 -4.66 10.07 -28.76
C PHE A 26 -3.94 8.85 -28.17
N ARG A 27 -4.65 7.72 -27.96
CA ARG A 27 -4.03 6.50 -27.40
C ARG A 27 -2.89 5.97 -28.25
N GLN A 28 -3.00 6.04 -29.57
CA GLN A 28 -1.96 5.60 -30.48
C GLN A 28 -0.71 6.49 -30.40
N LEU A 29 -0.91 7.80 -30.44
CA LEU A 29 0.19 8.78 -30.41
C LEU A 29 0.85 8.87 -29.03
N ALA A 30 0.04 8.83 -27.96
CA ALA A 30 0.55 8.80 -26.59
C ALA A 30 1.43 7.58 -26.32
N LYS A 31 1.04 6.39 -26.83
CA LYS A 31 1.86 5.18 -26.75
C LYS A 31 3.14 5.30 -27.60
N LYS A 32 3.04 5.89 -28.80
CA LYS A 32 4.18 6.06 -29.72
C LYS A 32 5.26 7.00 -29.14
N TYR A 33 4.84 8.08 -28.51
CA TYR A 33 5.75 9.12 -27.99
C TYR A 33 5.92 9.08 -26.48
N HIS A 34 5.54 7.95 -25.82
CA HIS A 34 5.68 7.79 -24.38
C HIS A 34 7.14 7.89 -23.93
N PRO A 35 7.44 8.65 -22.87
CA PRO A 35 8.83 8.82 -22.40
C PRO A 35 9.51 7.51 -22.02
N ASP A 36 8.77 6.51 -21.49
CA ASP A 36 9.33 5.20 -21.16
C ASP A 36 9.74 4.38 -22.39
N LEU A 37 9.10 4.63 -23.55
CA LEU A 37 9.42 3.95 -24.80
C LEU A 37 10.47 4.73 -25.62
N ASN A 38 10.70 6.01 -25.33
CA ASN A 38 11.62 6.90 -26.02
C ASN A 38 12.49 7.68 -25.00
N PRO A 39 13.27 7.00 -24.15
CA PRO A 39 14.05 7.66 -23.12
C PRO A 39 15.12 8.58 -23.73
N GLY A 40 15.07 9.87 -23.37
CA GLY A 40 16.05 10.87 -23.82
C GLY A 40 15.79 11.51 -25.18
N ASP A 41 14.73 11.14 -25.89
CA ASP A 41 14.35 11.77 -27.16
C ASP A 41 13.52 13.05 -26.92
N LYS A 42 14.14 14.21 -27.10
CA LYS A 42 13.52 15.53 -26.94
C LYS A 42 12.41 15.81 -27.97
N GLU A 43 12.51 15.24 -29.16
CA GLU A 43 11.46 15.39 -30.17
C GLU A 43 10.20 14.59 -29.79
N ALA A 44 10.38 13.36 -29.29
CA ALA A 44 9.29 12.56 -28.78
C ALA A 44 8.61 13.23 -27.59
N GLU A 45 9.37 13.84 -26.68
CA GLU A 45 8.85 14.58 -25.54
C GLU A 45 8.01 15.80 -25.97
N THR A 46 8.51 16.55 -26.97
CA THR A 46 7.79 17.71 -27.50
C THR A 46 6.47 17.29 -28.16
N LYS A 47 6.50 16.25 -29.01
CA LYS A 47 5.31 15.69 -29.66
C LYS A 47 4.32 15.12 -28.65
N PHE A 48 4.80 14.51 -27.57
CA PHE A 48 3.96 14.01 -26.49
C PHE A 48 3.20 15.14 -25.77
N LYS A 49 3.88 16.28 -25.52
CA LYS A 49 3.24 17.48 -24.95
C LYS A 49 2.17 18.06 -25.85
N GLU A 50 2.46 18.19 -27.17
CA GLU A 50 1.51 18.68 -28.16
C GLU A 50 0.28 17.77 -28.26
N VAL A 51 0.46 16.45 -28.27
CA VAL A 51 -0.62 15.45 -28.31
C VAL A 51 -1.52 15.53 -27.08
N ASN A 52 -0.92 15.72 -25.88
CA ASN A 52 -1.69 15.88 -24.65
C ASN A 52 -2.50 17.18 -24.64
N GLU A 53 -1.91 18.32 -25.05
CA GLU A 53 -2.58 19.61 -25.14
C GLU A 53 -3.76 19.54 -26.15
N ALA A 54 -3.54 18.94 -27.30
CA ALA A 54 -4.58 18.74 -28.31
C ALA A 54 -5.76 17.88 -27.77
N TYR A 55 -5.45 16.80 -27.06
CA TYR A 55 -6.49 15.95 -26.49
C TYR A 55 -7.25 16.63 -25.37
N GLU A 56 -6.60 17.41 -24.51
CA GLU A 56 -7.27 18.16 -23.45
C GLU A 56 -8.34 19.12 -23.99
N VAL A 57 -8.05 19.78 -25.10
CA VAL A 57 -9.00 20.71 -25.72
C VAL A 57 -10.09 19.99 -26.52
N LEU A 58 -9.74 18.97 -27.31
CA LEU A 58 -10.68 18.30 -28.20
C LEU A 58 -11.58 17.25 -27.51
N SER A 59 -11.20 16.76 -26.33
CA SER A 59 -12.00 15.81 -25.56
C SER A 59 -13.13 16.46 -24.76
N ASP A 60 -13.04 17.74 -24.48
CA ASP A 60 -14.06 18.52 -23.77
C ASP A 60 -14.97 19.24 -24.78
N LYS A 61 -16.29 18.99 -24.72
CA LYS A 61 -17.27 19.56 -25.67
C LYS A 61 -17.27 21.09 -25.67
N GLU A 62 -17.14 21.73 -24.51
CA GLU A 62 -17.17 23.19 -24.42
C GLU A 62 -15.86 23.81 -24.94
N LYS A 63 -14.72 23.25 -24.56
CA LYS A 63 -13.40 23.70 -25.05
C LYS A 63 -13.28 23.48 -26.55
N ARG A 64 -13.75 22.34 -27.06
CA ARG A 64 -13.77 22.01 -28.47
C ARG A 64 -14.62 23.00 -29.26
N GLN A 65 -15.84 23.30 -28.80
CA GLN A 65 -16.69 24.31 -29.47
C GLN A 65 -16.06 25.69 -29.53
N ARG A 66 -15.39 26.10 -28.45
CA ARG A 66 -14.65 27.38 -28.43
C ARG A 66 -13.45 27.34 -29.38
N TYR A 67 -12.74 26.22 -29.41
CA TYR A 67 -11.61 26.03 -30.32
C TYR A 67 -12.08 26.02 -31.79
N ASP A 68 -13.18 25.32 -32.11
CA ASP A 68 -13.74 25.26 -33.44
C ASP A 68 -14.24 26.61 -33.98
N GLN A 69 -14.70 27.51 -33.06
CA GLN A 69 -15.21 28.86 -33.40
C GLN A 69 -14.10 29.94 -33.43
N PHE A 70 -13.20 29.89 -32.50
CA PHE A 70 -12.24 30.99 -32.26
C PHE A 70 -10.77 30.56 -32.41
N GLY A 71 -10.50 29.29 -32.77
CA GLY A 71 -9.16 28.73 -32.84
C GLY A 71 -8.43 28.76 -31.47
N PHE A 72 -7.14 28.93 -31.50
CA PHE A 72 -6.33 29.03 -30.26
C PHE A 72 -6.76 30.16 -29.34
N ALA A 73 -7.27 31.27 -29.88
CA ALA A 73 -7.75 32.40 -29.08
C ALA A 73 -8.94 32.04 -28.17
N GLY A 74 -9.72 31.01 -28.51
CA GLY A 74 -10.85 30.56 -27.71
C GLY A 74 -10.51 29.68 -26.52
N VAL A 75 -9.28 29.16 -26.45
CA VAL A 75 -8.82 28.23 -25.44
C VAL A 75 -7.53 28.64 -24.72
N ASP A 76 -6.86 29.68 -25.17
CA ASP A 76 -5.66 30.22 -24.54
C ASP A 76 -6.03 31.22 -23.44
N PRO A 77 -5.64 30.99 -22.17
CA PRO A 77 -5.96 31.87 -21.04
C PRO A 77 -5.36 33.29 -21.19
N SER A 78 -4.35 33.45 -22.04
CA SER A 78 -3.66 34.75 -22.23
C SER A 78 -4.37 35.70 -23.19
N TYR A 79 -5.34 35.24 -23.99
CA TYR A 79 -6.10 36.06 -24.96
C TYR A 79 -7.46 36.53 -24.46
N GLY A 80 -7.91 36.06 -23.29
CA GLY A 80 -9.22 36.34 -22.71
C GLY A 80 -9.20 37.46 -21.68
N GLY A 81 -8.70 38.64 -22.02
CA GLY A 81 -8.90 39.83 -21.22
C GLY A 81 -10.28 40.41 -21.43
N GLY A 82 -11.29 39.99 -20.65
CA GLY A 82 -12.58 40.71 -20.60
C GLY A 82 -13.76 39.82 -20.21
N ALA A 83 -14.22 40.01 -18.98
CA ALA A 83 -15.57 39.76 -18.43
C ALA A 83 -16.12 38.33 -18.52
N THR A 84 -15.99 37.58 -17.47
CA THR A 84 -17.08 37.18 -16.54
C THR A 84 -16.51 36.39 -15.39
N GLY A 85 -16.85 36.78 -14.17
CA GLY A 85 -16.35 36.30 -12.91
C GLY A 85 -16.69 34.83 -12.67
N GLY A 86 -15.77 34.15 -12.00
CA GLY A 86 -16.05 32.86 -11.38
C GLY A 86 -14.83 31.96 -11.29
N ALA A 87 -14.12 32.12 -10.17
CA ALA A 87 -13.39 31.07 -9.45
C ALA A 87 -12.16 30.40 -10.06
N GLY A 88 -11.05 30.62 -9.41
CA GLY A 88 -10.00 29.61 -9.23
C GLY A 88 -8.79 29.75 -10.13
N GLY A 89 -7.88 30.66 -9.74
CA GLY A 89 -6.55 30.77 -10.30
C GLY A 89 -5.78 29.45 -10.28
N PHE A 90 -5.40 29.02 -11.47
CA PHE A 90 -4.31 28.09 -11.69
C PHE A 90 -3.21 28.82 -12.46
N GLY A 91 -2.68 29.84 -11.84
CA GLY A 91 -1.52 30.55 -12.32
C GLY A 91 -0.37 30.32 -11.36
N GLY A 92 0.61 29.52 -11.78
CA GLY A 92 1.83 29.39 -11.01
C GLY A 92 2.63 28.14 -11.34
N GLY A 93 3.63 28.27 -12.24
CA GLY A 93 4.85 27.50 -12.12
C GLY A 93 4.91 26.13 -12.76
N PHE A 94 5.07 26.11 -14.07
CA PHE A 94 5.54 24.95 -14.80
C PHE A 94 7.06 24.80 -14.60
N GLY A 95 7.45 24.17 -13.49
CA GLY A 95 8.85 23.85 -13.20
C GLY A 95 8.94 22.69 -12.24
N GLY A 96 8.95 21.45 -12.76
CA GLY A 96 9.15 20.29 -11.91
C GLY A 96 8.50 19.02 -12.46
N PHE A 97 9.18 18.35 -13.37
CA PHE A 97 8.74 17.10 -14.00
C PHE A 97 8.95 15.86 -13.10
N GLY A 98 8.55 15.92 -11.82
CA GLY A 98 8.72 14.79 -10.90
C GLY A 98 7.43 14.07 -10.48
N ASP A 99 6.25 14.66 -10.70
CA ASP A 99 5.02 14.23 -10.02
C ASP A 99 3.83 13.93 -10.97
N LEU A 100 4.11 13.74 -12.26
CA LEU A 100 3.06 13.47 -13.25
C LEU A 100 2.58 12.01 -13.25
N GLY A 101 3.34 11.11 -12.64
CA GLY A 101 2.99 9.68 -12.54
C GLY A 101 1.83 9.42 -11.58
N ASP A 102 1.81 10.11 -10.44
CA ASP A 102 0.77 9.93 -9.41
C ASP A 102 -0.54 10.61 -9.82
N LEU A 103 -0.49 11.76 -10.50
CA LEU A 103 -1.69 12.45 -10.98
C LEU A 103 -2.38 11.69 -12.13
N PHE A 104 -1.60 10.97 -12.95
CA PHE A 104 -2.15 10.15 -14.04
C PHE A 104 -2.71 8.82 -13.55
N GLY A 105 -2.16 8.24 -12.49
CA GLY A 105 -2.65 7.03 -11.84
C GLY A 105 -4.06 7.20 -11.24
N ASP A 106 -4.32 8.35 -10.63
CA ASP A 106 -5.63 8.66 -10.02
C ASP A 106 -6.71 9.02 -11.05
N ILE A 107 -6.34 9.56 -12.22
CA ILE A 107 -7.29 9.94 -13.28
C ILE A 107 -7.65 8.76 -14.18
N PHE A 108 -6.75 7.80 -14.41
CA PHE A 108 -6.95 6.70 -15.37
C PHE A 108 -7.04 5.29 -14.76
N GLY A 109 -6.65 5.09 -13.50
CA GLY A 109 -6.60 3.77 -12.85
C GLY A 109 -7.87 3.31 -12.11
N GLY A 110 -8.86 4.15 -11.94
CA GLY A 110 -10.07 3.80 -11.19
C GLY A 110 -11.33 4.30 -11.91
N GLY A 111 -12.06 3.40 -12.54
CA GLY A 111 -13.30 3.66 -13.31
C GLY A 111 -14.27 4.65 -12.68
N GLY A 112 -14.43 5.82 -13.31
CA GLY A 112 -15.39 6.80 -12.86
C GLY A 112 -15.16 8.22 -13.38
N PHE A 113 -15.12 8.41 -14.69
CA PHE A 113 -15.20 9.74 -15.31
C PHE A 113 -16.62 10.31 -15.13
N GLY A 114 -16.87 10.92 -13.97
CA GLY A 114 -18.16 11.53 -13.69
C GLY A 114 -18.18 12.24 -12.35
N GLY A 115 -17.38 13.32 -12.17
CA GLY A 115 -17.44 14.00 -10.89
C GLY A 115 -16.54 15.23 -10.69
N PHE A 116 -16.01 15.82 -11.71
CA PHE A 116 -15.38 17.14 -11.57
C PHE A 116 -16.46 18.21 -11.70
N GLY A 117 -17.06 18.61 -10.58
CA GLY A 117 -17.95 19.76 -10.61
C GLY A 117 -19.18 19.69 -9.74
N SER A 118 -19.15 18.99 -8.61
CA SER A 118 -19.97 19.45 -7.49
C SER A 118 -19.21 19.15 -6.22
N GLY A 119 -18.52 20.14 -5.71
CA GLY A 119 -18.25 20.19 -4.29
C GLY A 119 -19.58 20.00 -3.61
N ARG A 120 -19.96 18.73 -3.36
CA ARG A 120 -21.08 18.45 -2.45
C ARG A 120 -20.73 19.22 -1.20
N VAL A 121 -21.40 20.35 -1.00
CA VAL A 121 -21.40 21.03 0.29
C VAL A 121 -21.72 19.91 1.27
N ARG A 122 -20.69 19.38 1.95
CA ARG A 122 -20.89 18.35 2.97
C ARG A 122 -21.87 18.95 3.94
N ASP A 123 -23.08 18.42 3.94
CA ASP A 123 -24.05 18.76 4.95
C ASP A 123 -23.39 18.49 6.32
N PRO A 124 -23.11 19.55 7.11
CA PRO A 124 -22.44 19.39 8.40
C PRO A 124 -23.26 18.52 9.37
N ASN A 125 -24.55 18.30 9.09
CA ASN A 125 -25.42 17.39 9.80
C ASN A 125 -25.60 16.01 9.12
N GLY A 126 -24.99 15.81 7.97
CA GLY A 126 -25.03 14.53 7.25
C GLY A 126 -24.38 13.39 8.03
N PRO A 127 -24.65 12.12 7.66
CA PRO A 127 -24.05 10.95 8.27
C PRO A 127 -22.53 10.98 8.12
N ILE A 128 -21.80 10.95 9.22
CA ILE A 128 -20.34 10.95 9.23
C ILE A 128 -19.87 9.56 9.70
N ARG A 129 -19.03 8.91 8.88
CA ARG A 129 -18.41 7.65 9.27
C ARG A 129 -17.54 7.83 10.51
N GLY A 130 -17.54 6.83 11.39
CA GLY A 130 -16.67 6.77 12.55
C GLY A 130 -15.19 6.63 12.15
N GLU A 131 -14.33 7.04 13.07
CA GLU A 131 -12.88 6.93 12.88
C GLU A 131 -12.44 5.47 12.91
N HIS A 132 -11.43 5.15 12.12
CA HIS A 132 -10.76 3.86 12.21
C HIS A 132 -9.97 3.79 13.52
N ARG A 133 -9.91 2.59 14.11
CA ARG A 133 -9.07 2.32 15.28
C ARG A 133 -7.94 1.42 14.86
N GLU A 134 -6.76 1.68 15.44
CA GLU A 134 -5.58 0.88 15.20
C GLU A 134 -5.23 0.10 16.46
N ALA A 135 -4.80 -1.13 16.28
CA ALA A 135 -4.28 -2.00 17.31
C ALA A 135 -3.10 -2.80 16.74
N GLN A 136 -2.24 -3.25 17.63
CA GLN A 136 -1.13 -4.12 17.26
C GLN A 136 -1.27 -5.45 17.99
N VAL A 137 -0.94 -6.52 17.31
CA VAL A 137 -0.90 -7.87 17.89
C VAL A 137 0.42 -8.53 17.53
N THR A 138 1.05 -9.19 18.52
CA THR A 138 2.27 -9.96 18.30
C THR A 138 1.91 -11.44 18.28
N ILE A 139 2.34 -12.13 17.24
CA ILE A 139 2.15 -13.58 17.06
C ILE A 139 3.50 -14.27 16.86
N SER A 140 3.53 -15.59 17.00
CA SER A 140 4.70 -16.39 16.68
C SER A 140 4.80 -16.65 15.17
N PHE A 141 5.99 -17.03 14.70
CA PHE A 141 6.22 -17.44 13.32
C PHE A 141 5.25 -18.55 12.87
N MET A 142 5.09 -19.59 13.69
CA MET A 142 4.20 -20.71 13.39
C MET A 142 2.73 -20.30 13.29
N GLU A 143 2.30 -19.34 14.10
CA GLU A 143 0.95 -18.77 14.01
C GLU A 143 0.76 -17.92 12.74
N ALA A 144 1.81 -17.20 12.33
CA ALA A 144 1.79 -16.45 11.07
C ALA A 144 1.67 -17.38 9.85
N VAL A 145 2.37 -18.52 9.87
CA VAL A 145 2.31 -19.51 8.79
C VAL A 145 0.97 -20.24 8.73
N LYS A 146 0.45 -20.69 9.88
CA LYS A 146 -0.78 -21.52 9.96
C LYS A 146 -2.07 -20.71 10.06
N GLY A 147 -1.95 -19.41 10.39
CA GLY A 147 -3.07 -18.58 10.78
C GLY A 147 -3.49 -18.84 12.22
N CYS A 148 -4.12 -17.86 12.83
CA CYS A 148 -4.62 -17.97 14.20
C CYS A 148 -5.77 -16.99 14.45
N THR A 149 -6.46 -17.20 15.56
CA THR A 149 -7.48 -16.28 16.05
C THR A 149 -7.01 -15.65 17.35
N ARG A 150 -7.14 -14.33 17.48
CA ARG A 150 -6.70 -13.58 18.65
C ARG A 150 -7.77 -12.62 19.16
N ASP A 151 -7.90 -12.55 20.46
CA ASP A 151 -8.81 -11.62 21.13
C ASP A 151 -8.04 -10.36 21.53
N ILE A 152 -8.46 -9.21 21.01
CA ILE A 152 -7.82 -7.92 21.24
C ILE A 152 -8.76 -6.99 21.98
N LYS A 153 -8.29 -6.40 23.08
CA LYS A 153 -9.02 -5.35 23.80
C LYS A 153 -8.82 -4.01 23.10
N VAL A 154 -9.89 -3.44 22.56
CA VAL A 154 -9.87 -2.18 21.85
C VAL A 154 -10.75 -1.17 22.58
N SER A 155 -10.20 0.02 22.80
CA SER A 155 -10.95 1.15 23.33
C SER A 155 -11.50 1.98 22.18
N ARG A 156 -12.84 2.05 22.09
CA ARG A 156 -13.52 2.75 21.01
C ARG A 156 -14.69 3.60 21.52
N LEU A 157 -15.12 4.54 20.71
CA LEU A 157 -16.34 5.31 20.97
C LEU A 157 -17.55 4.55 20.45
N GLU A 158 -18.48 4.24 21.34
CA GLU A 158 -19.78 3.66 20.97
C GLU A 158 -20.91 4.67 21.22
N ASN A 159 -22.02 4.51 20.53
CA ASN A 159 -23.20 5.32 20.78
C ASN A 159 -23.66 5.13 22.23
N CYS A 160 -23.99 6.21 22.88
CA CYS A 160 -24.43 6.17 24.26
C CYS A 160 -25.72 5.36 24.39
N SER A 161 -25.72 4.32 25.22
CA SER A 161 -26.86 3.41 25.40
C SER A 161 -28.10 4.09 26.00
N GLU A 162 -27.94 5.25 26.69
CA GLU A 162 -29.07 5.97 27.29
C GLU A 162 -29.77 6.88 26.29
N CYS A 163 -29.01 7.60 25.46
CA CYS A 163 -29.56 8.58 24.51
C CYS A 163 -29.55 8.08 23.06
N GLY A 164 -29.06 6.88 22.77
CA GLY A 164 -29.00 6.34 21.42
C GLY A 164 -28.13 7.14 20.42
N GLY A 165 -27.24 7.99 20.93
CA GLY A 165 -26.39 8.84 20.09
C GLY A 165 -26.88 10.29 19.96
N SER A 166 -28.08 10.65 20.43
CA SER A 166 -28.65 12.00 20.34
C SER A 166 -27.90 13.04 21.19
N GLY A 167 -27.32 12.61 22.31
CA GLY A 167 -26.72 13.48 23.32
C GLY A 167 -27.71 14.15 24.25
N ALA A 168 -29.01 14.04 23.97
CA ALA A 168 -30.08 14.60 24.83
C ALA A 168 -30.48 13.58 25.91
N LYS A 169 -30.98 14.06 27.03
CA LYS A 169 -31.53 13.24 28.12
C LYS A 169 -32.66 12.37 27.59
N LYS A 170 -32.80 11.17 28.11
CA LYS A 170 -33.88 10.24 27.74
C LYS A 170 -35.24 10.91 27.90
N GLY A 171 -36.07 10.90 26.88
CA GLY A 171 -37.35 11.59 26.83
C GLY A 171 -37.33 13.01 26.27
N THR A 172 -36.14 13.56 25.99
CA THR A 172 -35.98 14.84 25.31
C THR A 172 -35.29 14.65 23.95
N SER A 173 -35.49 15.60 23.02
CA SER A 173 -34.85 15.59 21.71
C SER A 173 -34.02 16.86 21.50
N PRO A 174 -32.94 16.78 20.68
CA PRO A 174 -32.23 17.98 20.26
C PRO A 174 -33.16 18.90 19.44
N GLU A 175 -33.17 20.18 19.71
CA GLU A 175 -33.95 21.21 18.98
C GLU A 175 -33.09 21.78 17.83
N THR A 176 -33.75 22.17 16.74
CA THR A 176 -33.06 22.87 15.64
C THR A 176 -32.56 24.25 16.14
N CYS A 177 -31.31 24.58 15.82
CA CYS A 177 -30.73 25.86 16.21
C CYS A 177 -31.44 27.01 15.50
N PRO A 178 -32.00 28.01 16.21
CA PRO A 178 -32.75 29.08 15.59
C PRO A 178 -31.86 30.03 14.78
N ASP A 179 -30.55 30.13 15.08
CA ASP A 179 -29.64 31.08 14.42
C ASP A 179 -29.17 30.60 13.05
N CYS A 180 -28.96 29.27 12.89
CA CYS A 180 -28.51 28.68 11.66
C CYS A 180 -29.56 27.76 10.99
N HIS A 181 -30.77 27.66 11.57
CA HIS A 181 -31.88 26.86 11.05
C HIS A 181 -31.47 25.40 10.68
N GLY A 182 -30.58 24.80 11.49
CA GLY A 182 -30.15 23.46 11.30
C GLY A 182 -28.87 23.26 10.43
N THR A 183 -28.42 24.31 9.74
CA THR A 183 -27.24 24.20 8.84
C THR A 183 -25.91 24.08 9.59
N GLY A 184 -25.86 24.48 10.86
CA GLY A 184 -24.61 24.51 11.63
C GLY A 184 -23.66 25.65 11.25
N GLN A 185 -23.94 26.38 10.17
CA GLN A 185 -23.10 27.46 9.66
C GLN A 185 -23.90 28.74 9.50
N VAL A 186 -23.22 29.87 9.65
CA VAL A 186 -23.78 31.20 9.40
C VAL A 186 -22.88 31.95 8.42
N THR A 187 -23.49 32.66 7.48
CA THR A 187 -22.76 33.47 6.50
C THR A 187 -22.50 34.84 7.10
N VAL A 188 -21.25 35.21 7.33
CA VAL A 188 -20.83 36.52 7.80
C VAL A 188 -20.28 37.31 6.61
N ARG A 189 -20.79 38.51 6.43
CA ARG A 189 -20.28 39.46 5.44
C ARG A 189 -19.18 40.30 6.10
N ARG A 190 -17.97 40.22 5.60
CA ARG A 190 -16.87 41.10 6.00
C ARG A 190 -16.55 42.08 4.89
N GLN A 191 -16.49 43.33 5.23
CA GLN A 191 -16.02 44.37 4.32
C GLN A 191 -14.49 44.38 4.37
N THR A 192 -13.87 44.15 3.22
CA THR A 192 -12.42 44.19 3.04
C THR A 192 -12.07 45.34 2.10
N ALA A 193 -10.81 45.77 2.06
CA ALA A 193 -10.35 46.84 1.19
C ALA A 193 -10.61 46.58 -0.33
N ILE A 194 -10.92 45.34 -0.68
CA ILE A 194 -11.14 44.87 -2.07
C ILE A 194 -12.64 44.61 -2.35
N GLY A 195 -13.54 44.77 -1.35
CA GLY A 195 -14.97 44.51 -1.50
C GLY A 195 -15.58 43.71 -0.35
N VAL A 196 -16.87 43.37 -0.49
CA VAL A 196 -17.62 42.60 0.51
C VAL A 196 -17.37 41.10 0.27
N MET A 197 -16.71 40.45 1.22
CA MET A 197 -16.48 39.02 1.19
C MET A 197 -17.48 38.27 2.06
N GLN A 198 -18.12 37.24 1.53
CA GLN A 198 -19.02 36.37 2.29
C GLN A 198 -18.22 35.13 2.74
N MET A 199 -18.15 34.91 4.05
CA MET A 199 -17.49 33.78 4.65
C MET A 199 -18.48 32.92 5.43
N GLN A 200 -18.46 31.62 5.23
CA GLN A 200 -19.21 30.70 6.08
C GLN A 200 -18.40 30.42 7.35
N GLN A 201 -19.01 30.61 8.49
CA GLN A 201 -18.43 30.32 9.80
C GLN A 201 -19.33 29.37 10.59
N PRO A 202 -18.74 28.50 11.44
CA PRO A 202 -19.52 27.65 12.34
C PRO A 202 -20.44 28.55 13.21
N CYS A 203 -21.70 28.19 13.32
CA CYS A 203 -22.65 28.92 14.15
C CYS A 203 -22.19 28.91 15.62
N ALA A 204 -21.96 30.08 16.21
CA ALA A 204 -21.45 30.22 17.58
C ALA A 204 -22.40 29.58 18.61
N ARG A 205 -23.72 29.69 18.41
CA ARG A 205 -24.73 29.20 19.35
C ARG A 205 -24.77 27.67 19.44
N CYS A 206 -24.67 26.97 18.34
CA CYS A 206 -24.69 25.49 18.34
C CYS A 206 -23.30 24.85 18.19
N GLY A 207 -22.25 25.65 18.04
CA GLY A 207 -20.88 25.19 17.82
C GLY A 207 -20.75 24.35 16.56
N GLY A 208 -21.45 24.71 15.48
CA GLY A 208 -21.41 23.98 14.20
C GLY A 208 -22.33 22.76 14.12
N ARG A 209 -23.06 22.41 15.18
CA ARG A 209 -23.87 21.16 15.26
C ARG A 209 -25.24 21.28 14.58
N GLY A 210 -25.72 22.48 14.26
CA GLY A 210 -27.07 22.71 13.74
C GLY A 210 -28.20 22.45 14.73
N ARG A 211 -27.93 21.86 15.89
CA ARG A 211 -28.89 21.47 16.92
C ARG A 211 -28.42 21.90 18.29
N ILE A 212 -29.37 22.20 19.18
CA ILE A 212 -29.12 22.61 20.55
C ILE A 212 -29.73 21.54 21.47
N ILE A 213 -28.96 21.14 22.48
CA ILE A 213 -29.39 20.21 23.51
C ILE A 213 -29.64 21.03 24.79
N LYS A 214 -30.91 21.17 25.19
CA LYS A 214 -31.27 21.87 26.42
C LYS A 214 -30.89 21.08 27.67
N GLU A 215 -31.23 19.79 27.66
CA GLU A 215 -30.90 18.86 28.72
C GLU A 215 -29.90 17.79 28.23
N PRO A 216 -28.64 17.91 28.59
CA PRO A 216 -27.63 16.94 28.15
C PRO A 216 -27.83 15.59 28.86
N CYS A 217 -27.59 14.51 28.13
CA CYS A 217 -27.59 13.13 28.67
C CYS A 217 -26.52 13.01 29.77
N PRO A 218 -26.86 12.60 30.99
CA PRO A 218 -25.92 12.50 32.11
C PRO A 218 -24.75 11.56 31.86
N LYS A 219 -24.97 10.46 31.10
CA LYS A 219 -23.94 9.46 30.81
C LYS A 219 -22.89 9.92 29.83
N CYS A 220 -23.25 10.63 28.79
CA CYS A 220 -22.32 11.10 27.75
C CYS A 220 -22.02 12.59 27.80
N GLY A 221 -22.62 13.37 28.70
CA GLY A 221 -22.42 14.82 28.82
C GLY A 221 -22.76 15.59 27.54
N GLY A 222 -23.81 15.19 26.82
CA GLY A 222 -24.22 15.83 25.57
C GLY A 222 -23.41 15.40 24.32
N LYS A 223 -22.41 14.52 24.45
CA LYS A 223 -21.54 14.08 23.32
C LYS A 223 -22.20 13.02 22.43
N GLY A 224 -23.24 12.32 22.91
CA GLY A 224 -23.91 11.23 22.21
C GLY A 224 -23.13 9.93 22.15
N ARG A 225 -21.83 9.95 22.50
CA ARG A 225 -20.93 8.78 22.43
C ARG A 225 -20.16 8.63 23.73
N VAL A 226 -19.82 7.39 24.07
CA VAL A 226 -19.05 7.02 25.28
C VAL A 226 -17.87 6.16 24.88
N LYS A 227 -16.77 6.26 25.60
CA LYS A 227 -15.60 5.42 25.42
C LYS A 227 -15.83 4.08 26.11
N VAL A 228 -15.78 2.99 25.35
CA VAL A 228 -15.99 1.63 25.85
C VAL A 228 -14.78 0.78 25.47
N SER A 229 -14.33 -0.07 26.39
CA SER A 229 -13.33 -1.09 26.10
C SER A 229 -14.05 -2.38 25.75
N LYS A 230 -13.83 -2.91 24.56
CA LYS A 230 -14.45 -4.14 24.06
C LYS A 230 -13.40 -5.10 23.55
N THR A 231 -13.60 -6.39 23.83
CA THR A 231 -12.79 -7.46 23.24
C THR A 231 -13.34 -7.77 21.86
N VAL A 232 -12.47 -7.75 20.86
CA VAL A 232 -12.78 -8.07 19.46
C VAL A 232 -11.94 -9.28 19.06
N THR A 233 -12.60 -10.33 18.60
CA THR A 233 -11.94 -11.51 18.05
C THR A 233 -11.51 -11.23 16.61
N VAL A 234 -10.21 -11.36 16.36
CA VAL A 234 -9.58 -11.10 15.05
C VAL A 234 -9.06 -12.40 14.49
N ASN A 235 -9.52 -12.75 13.29
CA ASN A 235 -9.01 -13.89 12.55
C ASN A 235 -7.83 -13.44 11.67
N ILE A 236 -6.65 -13.97 11.96
CA ILE A 236 -5.40 -13.69 11.25
C ILE A 236 -5.21 -14.81 10.22
N PRO A 237 -5.20 -14.49 8.91
CA PRO A 237 -5.09 -15.51 7.88
C PRO A 237 -3.70 -16.15 7.86
N ALA A 238 -3.65 -17.41 7.41
CA ALA A 238 -2.41 -18.14 7.19
C ALA A 238 -1.56 -17.43 6.13
N GLY A 239 -0.25 -17.40 6.35
CA GLY A 239 0.70 -16.78 5.44
C GLY A 239 0.91 -15.29 5.63
N ILE A 240 0.29 -14.67 6.63
CA ILE A 240 0.49 -13.25 6.93
C ILE A 240 1.95 -12.93 7.20
N ASP A 241 2.38 -11.74 6.78
CA ASP A 241 3.75 -11.28 6.98
C ASP A 241 3.86 -10.24 8.10
N ASP A 242 5.10 -10.00 8.56
CA ASP A 242 5.36 -8.96 9.55
C ASP A 242 4.95 -7.58 9.02
N GLY A 243 4.38 -6.75 9.89
CA GLY A 243 3.90 -5.42 9.54
C GLY A 243 2.60 -5.36 8.71
N GLN A 244 2.05 -6.49 8.29
CA GLN A 244 0.79 -6.50 7.54
C GLN A 244 -0.40 -6.18 8.44
N THR A 245 -1.42 -5.54 7.83
CA THR A 245 -2.60 -5.07 8.56
C THR A 245 -3.85 -5.84 8.13
N VAL A 246 -4.56 -6.38 9.13
CA VAL A 246 -5.87 -7.01 8.98
C VAL A 246 -6.96 -6.00 9.35
N ALA A 247 -7.92 -5.78 8.47
CA ALA A 247 -9.03 -4.88 8.70
C ALA A 247 -10.29 -5.64 9.16
N VAL A 248 -10.78 -5.33 10.34
CA VAL A 248 -12.05 -5.85 10.86
C VAL A 248 -13.12 -4.78 10.71
N ARG A 249 -14.05 -5.00 9.79
CA ARG A 249 -15.06 -4.01 9.40
C ARG A 249 -16.00 -3.66 10.54
N GLY A 250 -16.33 -2.37 10.68
CA GLY A 250 -17.30 -1.89 11.65
C GLY A 250 -16.89 -2.00 13.12
N GLN A 251 -15.63 -2.35 13.41
CA GLN A 251 -15.11 -2.48 14.78
C GLN A 251 -14.31 -1.26 15.25
N GLY A 252 -14.31 -0.17 14.48
CA GLY A 252 -13.80 1.14 14.89
C GLY A 252 -14.78 1.94 15.74
N ASP A 253 -14.63 3.25 15.74
CA ASP A 253 -15.54 4.16 16.43
C ASP A 253 -16.91 4.22 15.75
N SER A 254 -17.97 4.39 16.52
CA SER A 254 -19.30 4.65 15.95
C SER A 254 -19.33 5.98 15.20
N GLY A 255 -20.06 6.01 14.09
CA GLY A 255 -20.28 7.22 13.32
C GLY A 255 -21.05 8.28 14.06
N ARG A 256 -21.14 9.46 13.45
CA ARG A 256 -21.99 10.57 13.91
C ARG A 256 -23.21 10.70 13.01
N ASN A 257 -24.27 11.27 13.55
CA ASN A 257 -25.50 11.58 12.80
C ASN A 257 -26.05 10.37 11.99
N GLY A 258 -25.99 9.17 12.56
CA GLY A 258 -26.42 7.95 11.88
C GLY A 258 -25.43 7.36 10.86
N GLY A 259 -24.20 7.91 10.80
CA GLY A 259 -23.15 7.36 9.94
C GLY A 259 -22.68 5.96 10.37
N PRO A 260 -22.10 5.18 9.46
CA PRO A 260 -21.58 3.86 9.75
C PRO A 260 -20.36 3.93 10.69
N ALA A 261 -20.11 2.85 11.42
CA ALA A 261 -18.89 2.73 12.23
C ALA A 261 -17.64 2.67 11.35
N GLY A 262 -16.52 3.08 11.91
CA GLY A 262 -15.19 2.87 11.32
C GLY A 262 -14.76 1.40 11.39
N ASP A 263 -13.58 1.10 10.92
CA ASP A 263 -12.99 -0.23 10.96
C ASP A 263 -11.88 -0.30 12.02
N LEU A 264 -11.63 -1.49 12.54
CA LEU A 264 -10.44 -1.77 13.34
C LEU A 264 -9.35 -2.29 12.41
N ARG A 265 -8.21 -1.63 12.41
CA ARG A 265 -7.00 -2.02 11.68
C ARG A 265 -6.02 -2.64 12.66
N VAL A 266 -5.73 -3.91 12.49
CA VAL A 266 -4.83 -4.66 13.35
C VAL A 266 -3.53 -4.91 12.61
N THR A 267 -2.45 -4.26 13.03
CA THR A 267 -1.11 -4.52 12.50
C THR A 267 -0.52 -5.72 13.22
N VAL A 268 -0.11 -6.70 12.43
CA VAL A 268 0.47 -7.94 12.95
C VAL A 268 1.97 -7.78 13.03
N SER A 269 2.55 -8.10 14.20
CA SER A 269 4.00 -8.20 14.38
C SER A 269 4.36 -9.67 14.61
N VAL A 270 5.26 -10.20 13.80
CA VAL A 270 5.69 -11.61 13.87
C VAL A 270 7.00 -11.70 14.63
N ARG A 271 7.01 -12.50 15.71
CA ARG A 271 8.28 -12.77 16.43
C ARG A 271 9.17 -13.67 15.59
N PRO A 272 10.48 -13.37 15.50
CA PRO A 272 11.43 -14.24 14.82
C PRO A 272 11.47 -15.62 15.48
N ASP A 273 11.66 -16.64 14.69
CA ASP A 273 11.79 -18.02 15.14
C ASP A 273 13.28 -18.39 15.20
N PRO A 274 13.72 -19.19 16.20
CA PRO A 274 15.13 -19.56 16.31
C PRO A 274 15.60 -20.57 15.24
N LEU A 275 14.68 -21.28 14.58
CA LEU A 275 14.99 -22.32 13.60
C LEU A 275 14.67 -21.90 12.17
N PHE A 276 13.70 -21.01 11.99
CA PHE A 276 13.17 -20.64 10.68
C PHE A 276 13.36 -19.16 10.40
N GLU A 277 13.88 -18.88 9.23
CA GLU A 277 13.95 -17.55 8.63
C GLU A 277 13.02 -17.50 7.43
N ARG A 278 12.24 -16.43 7.30
CA ARG A 278 11.28 -16.24 6.21
C ARG A 278 11.86 -15.33 5.14
N ASP A 279 11.74 -15.75 3.89
CA ASP A 279 12.05 -14.96 2.70
C ASP A 279 10.84 -15.00 1.75
N GLY A 280 9.96 -14.01 1.86
CA GLY A 280 8.71 -13.97 1.13
C GLY A 280 7.78 -15.15 1.46
N TYR A 281 7.61 -16.08 0.54
CA TYR A 281 6.86 -17.33 0.77
C TYR A 281 7.76 -18.53 1.10
N ASP A 282 9.06 -18.38 0.96
CA ASP A 282 10.01 -19.43 1.23
C ASP A 282 10.50 -19.38 2.69
N ILE A 283 10.96 -20.52 3.18
CA ILE A 283 11.48 -20.66 4.54
C ILE A 283 12.89 -21.20 4.45
N TRP A 284 13.78 -20.63 5.23
CA TRP A 284 15.15 -21.09 5.39
C TRP A 284 15.33 -21.69 6.76
N CYS A 285 16.05 -22.79 6.83
CA CYS A 285 16.55 -23.35 8.10
C CYS A 285 17.97 -23.87 7.94
N GLU A 286 18.74 -23.79 9.02
CA GLU A 286 20.09 -24.30 9.09
C GLU A 286 20.14 -25.53 9.97
N ILE A 287 20.74 -26.60 9.47
CA ILE A 287 20.84 -27.87 10.18
C ILE A 287 22.31 -28.27 10.33
N PRO A 288 22.81 -28.37 11.57
CA PRO A 288 24.13 -28.89 11.80
C PRO A 288 24.14 -30.42 11.57
N ILE A 289 25.09 -30.87 10.78
CA ILE A 289 25.36 -32.29 10.56
C ILE A 289 26.82 -32.66 10.92
N THR A 290 27.06 -33.88 11.29
CA THR A 290 28.41 -34.34 11.58
C THR A 290 29.22 -34.51 10.31
N PHE A 291 30.56 -34.51 10.43
CA PHE A 291 31.45 -34.81 9.31
C PHE A 291 31.19 -36.22 8.73
N ALA A 292 30.91 -37.18 9.59
CA ALA A 292 30.62 -38.53 9.16
C ALA A 292 29.33 -38.61 8.30
N GLN A 293 28.26 -37.94 8.72
CA GLN A 293 27.00 -37.83 7.97
C GLN A 293 27.22 -37.16 6.61
N ALA A 294 28.02 -36.08 6.59
CA ALA A 294 28.31 -35.35 5.35
C ALA A 294 29.16 -36.17 4.37
N ALA A 295 30.13 -36.99 4.90
CA ALA A 295 31.04 -37.73 4.09
C ALA A 295 30.42 -39.03 3.51
N MET A 296 29.67 -39.78 4.32
CA MET A 296 29.11 -41.10 3.96
C MET A 296 27.66 -41.02 3.46
N GLY A 297 27.00 -39.85 3.62
CA GLY A 297 25.56 -39.74 3.47
C GLY A 297 24.82 -40.30 4.69
N ASP A 298 23.67 -39.73 5.00
CA ASP A 298 22.80 -40.19 6.09
C ASP A 298 21.40 -39.62 5.96
N ASP A 299 20.44 -40.24 6.64
CA ASP A 299 19.10 -39.72 6.74
C ASP A 299 18.97 -38.78 7.95
N ILE A 300 18.73 -37.52 7.68
CA ILE A 300 18.55 -36.49 8.71
C ILE A 300 17.09 -36.13 8.92
N VAL A 301 16.74 -35.75 10.13
CA VAL A 301 15.41 -35.24 10.46
C VAL A 301 15.38 -33.73 10.31
N VAL A 302 14.62 -33.26 9.32
CA VAL A 302 14.44 -31.84 9.01
C VAL A 302 13.16 -31.34 9.64
N PRO A 303 13.19 -30.30 10.51
CA PRO A 303 11.99 -29.64 10.99
C PRO A 303 11.33 -28.86 9.84
N THR A 304 10.02 -28.97 9.72
CA THR A 304 9.21 -28.17 8.80
C THR A 304 8.05 -27.54 9.56
N VAL A 305 7.35 -26.57 8.96
CA VAL A 305 6.15 -25.95 9.54
C VAL A 305 4.99 -26.94 9.71
N ASP A 306 5.01 -28.06 9.00
CA ASP A 306 3.98 -29.12 9.10
C ASP A 306 4.38 -30.26 10.05
N GLY A 307 5.64 -30.30 10.48
CA GLY A 307 6.18 -31.36 11.31
C GLY A 307 7.60 -31.75 10.90
N LYS A 308 8.02 -32.95 11.24
CA LYS A 308 9.35 -33.49 10.93
C LYS A 308 9.30 -34.31 9.64
N VAL A 309 10.31 -34.13 8.77
CA VAL A 309 10.47 -34.89 7.53
C VAL A 309 11.87 -35.52 7.53
N SER A 310 11.97 -36.81 7.16
CA SER A 310 13.27 -37.42 6.90
C SER A 310 13.76 -37.02 5.53
N TYR A 311 15.03 -36.60 5.45
CA TYR A 311 15.68 -36.18 4.21
C TYR A 311 17.04 -36.91 4.08
N HIS A 312 17.27 -37.53 2.94
CA HIS A 312 18.53 -38.20 2.66
C HIS A 312 19.59 -37.20 2.19
N VAL A 313 20.64 -37.05 2.96
CA VAL A 313 21.82 -36.24 2.60
C VAL A 313 22.76 -37.13 1.78
N PRO A 314 23.09 -36.78 0.53
CA PRO A 314 24.01 -37.55 -0.30
C PRO A 314 25.43 -37.56 0.27
N GLU A 315 26.17 -38.65 -0.02
CA GLU A 315 27.58 -38.74 0.31
C GLU A 315 28.40 -37.58 -0.31
N GLY A 316 29.42 -37.13 0.40
CA GLY A 316 30.27 -36.03 -0.06
C GLY A 316 29.65 -34.65 -0.01
N THR A 317 28.52 -34.49 0.68
CA THR A 317 27.85 -33.21 0.84
C THR A 317 28.77 -32.21 1.54
N GLN A 318 28.92 -31.04 0.93
CA GLN A 318 29.76 -29.96 1.46
C GLN A 318 29.01 -29.06 2.43
N SER A 319 29.72 -28.48 3.40
CA SER A 319 29.14 -27.46 4.29
C SER A 319 28.64 -26.27 3.48
N GLY A 320 27.43 -25.79 3.79
CA GLY A 320 26.74 -24.72 3.07
C GLY A 320 25.89 -25.22 1.88
N THR A 321 25.83 -26.53 1.62
CA THR A 321 24.93 -27.08 0.60
C THR A 321 23.48 -26.82 1.00
N VAL A 322 22.66 -26.42 0.02
CA VAL A 322 21.25 -26.10 0.22
C VAL A 322 20.37 -27.12 -0.47
N PHE A 323 19.48 -27.74 0.27
CA PHE A 323 18.46 -28.65 -0.22
C PHE A 323 17.09 -27.97 -0.23
N ARG A 324 16.30 -28.25 -1.27
CA ARG A 324 14.96 -27.67 -1.44
C ARG A 324 13.89 -28.71 -1.14
N LEU A 325 13.04 -28.42 -0.18
CA LEU A 325 11.83 -29.18 0.11
C LEU A 325 10.63 -28.45 -0.51
N ARG A 326 10.08 -29.03 -1.57
CA ARG A 326 8.97 -28.41 -2.32
C ARG A 326 7.71 -28.33 -1.46
N ASP A 327 6.95 -27.24 -1.61
CA ASP A 327 5.66 -27.00 -0.96
C ASP A 327 5.71 -27.06 0.59
N LYS A 328 6.88 -26.79 1.20
CA LYS A 328 7.09 -26.76 2.66
C LYS A 328 7.30 -25.33 3.21
N GLY A 329 7.11 -24.34 2.37
CA GLY A 329 7.19 -22.93 2.77
C GLY A 329 5.88 -22.37 3.35
N VAL A 330 5.70 -21.06 3.25
CA VAL A 330 4.53 -20.30 3.73
C VAL A 330 3.42 -20.33 2.70
N PRO A 331 2.16 -20.55 3.10
CA PRO A 331 1.02 -20.47 2.18
C PRO A 331 0.82 -19.05 1.66
N ALA A 332 0.41 -18.91 0.39
CA ALA A 332 0.14 -17.61 -0.20
C ALA A 332 -1.17 -17.03 0.34
N LEU A 333 -1.15 -15.77 0.78
CA LEU A 333 -2.33 -15.03 1.16
C LEU A 333 -3.32 -14.95 -0.01
N ASN A 334 -4.59 -15.26 0.24
CA ASN A 334 -5.69 -15.15 -0.72
C ASN A 334 -5.62 -16.08 -1.96
N GLY A 335 -4.82 -17.13 -1.94
CA GLY A 335 -4.75 -18.11 -3.03
C GLY A 335 -4.32 -17.53 -4.39
N ARG A 336 -3.77 -16.31 -4.42
CA ARG A 336 -3.26 -15.69 -5.64
C ARG A 336 -1.81 -16.12 -5.87
N GLY A 337 -1.56 -16.94 -6.88
CA GLY A 337 -0.22 -17.38 -7.27
C GLY A 337 0.07 -18.84 -6.89
N ARG A 338 1.34 -19.15 -6.65
CA ARG A 338 1.76 -20.48 -6.14
C ARG A 338 1.07 -20.75 -4.82
N GLY A 339 0.43 -21.90 -4.66
CA GLY A 339 -0.33 -22.25 -3.47
C GLY A 339 0.47 -22.16 -2.17
N ARG A 340 1.78 -22.45 -2.25
CA ARG A 340 2.71 -22.43 -1.12
C ARG A 340 4.15 -22.25 -1.63
N GLY A 341 5.02 -21.65 -0.82
CA GLY A 341 6.46 -21.57 -1.07
C GLY A 341 7.19 -22.88 -0.72
N ASP A 342 8.49 -22.85 -0.82
CA ASP A 342 9.37 -23.99 -0.54
C ASP A 342 10.16 -23.77 0.74
N GLN A 343 10.72 -24.86 1.27
CA GLN A 343 11.67 -24.75 2.37
C GLN A 343 13.08 -25.08 1.87
N TYR A 344 14.02 -24.20 2.17
CA TYR A 344 15.44 -24.37 1.89
C TYR A 344 16.17 -24.75 3.16
N VAL A 345 16.87 -25.87 3.09
CA VAL A 345 17.63 -26.46 4.21
C VAL A 345 19.10 -26.29 3.90
N ARG A 346 19.77 -25.42 4.65
CA ARG A 346 21.22 -25.25 4.57
C ARG A 346 21.86 -26.20 5.56
N VAL A 347 22.68 -27.13 5.10
CA VAL A 347 23.45 -28.00 5.98
C VAL A 347 24.80 -27.38 6.32
N VAL A 348 25.17 -27.43 7.59
CA VAL A 348 26.45 -26.93 8.10
C VAL A 348 27.17 -28.07 8.81
N VAL A 349 28.38 -28.38 8.36
CA VAL A 349 29.18 -29.43 9.01
C VAL A 349 29.76 -28.87 10.31
N GLU A 350 29.34 -29.45 11.43
CA GLU A 350 29.84 -29.08 12.73
C GLU A 350 31.14 -29.85 13.06
N VAL A 351 32.18 -29.10 13.43
CA VAL A 351 33.43 -29.66 13.85
C VAL A 351 33.40 -29.90 15.37
N PRO A 352 33.67 -31.13 15.87
CA PRO A 352 33.63 -31.42 17.28
C PRO A 352 34.70 -30.64 18.05
N LYS A 353 34.28 -29.94 19.13
CA LYS A 353 35.16 -29.06 19.91
C LYS A 353 35.94 -29.79 21.05
N SER A 354 35.36 -30.82 21.64
CA SER A 354 35.94 -31.51 22.80
C SER A 354 36.12 -32.99 22.50
N MET A 355 37.35 -33.39 22.19
CA MET A 355 37.68 -34.77 21.81
C MET A 355 38.65 -35.42 22.82
N THR A 356 38.37 -36.65 23.17
CA THR A 356 39.30 -37.52 23.93
C THR A 356 40.53 -37.89 23.11
N LYS A 357 41.60 -38.33 23.82
CA LYS A 357 42.83 -38.81 23.12
C LYS A 357 42.52 -39.92 22.10
N ALA A 358 41.75 -40.91 22.51
CA ALA A 358 41.36 -42.01 21.63
C ALA A 358 40.61 -41.59 20.36
N GLN A 359 39.70 -40.58 20.49
CA GLN A 359 38.98 -40.01 19.33
C GLN A 359 39.91 -39.26 18.36
N LYS A 360 40.88 -38.51 18.93
CA LYS A 360 41.90 -37.79 18.16
C LYS A 360 42.80 -38.75 17.40
N ASP A 361 43.17 -39.86 18.00
CA ASP A 361 44.04 -40.89 17.36
C ASP A 361 43.30 -41.55 16.20
N LYS A 362 42.01 -41.94 16.36
CA LYS A 362 41.20 -42.47 15.26
C LYS A 362 40.98 -41.45 14.11
N LEU A 363 40.85 -40.15 14.46
CA LEU A 363 40.75 -39.14 13.42
C LEU A 363 42.04 -38.95 12.64
N ARG A 364 43.21 -39.07 13.30
CA ARG A 364 44.53 -39.07 12.63
C ARG A 364 44.72 -40.29 11.72
N GLU A 365 44.28 -41.45 12.15
CA GLU A 365 44.31 -42.67 11.35
C GLU A 365 43.46 -42.52 10.09
N PHE A 366 42.27 -41.95 10.24
CA PHE A 366 41.37 -41.62 9.11
C PHE A 366 42.02 -40.63 8.17
N ASP A 367 42.57 -39.52 8.64
CA ASP A 367 43.20 -38.48 7.82
C ASP A 367 44.42 -39.05 7.08
N ALA A 368 45.21 -39.93 7.69
CA ALA A 368 46.35 -40.63 7.06
C ALA A 368 45.92 -41.61 5.95
N ALA A 369 44.72 -42.18 6.02
CA ALA A 369 44.17 -43.06 5.01
C ALA A 369 43.64 -42.31 3.78
N LEU A 370 43.41 -40.99 3.90
CA LEU A 370 42.93 -40.15 2.80
C LEU A 370 44.09 -39.66 1.93
N SER A 371 43.79 -39.44 0.65
CA SER A 371 44.73 -38.90 -0.32
C SER A 371 44.20 -37.58 -0.94
N ASP A 372 45.06 -36.86 -1.66
CA ASP A 372 44.68 -35.64 -2.35
C ASP A 372 43.53 -35.83 -3.37
N LYS A 373 43.31 -37.07 -3.80
CA LYS A 373 42.17 -37.43 -4.69
C LYS A 373 40.82 -37.24 -3.98
N ASN A 374 40.77 -37.34 -2.67
CA ASN A 374 39.57 -37.20 -1.86
C ASN A 374 39.20 -35.73 -1.64
N TYR A 375 40.12 -34.77 -1.90
CA TYR A 375 39.95 -33.34 -1.62
C TYR A 375 40.08 -32.46 -2.86
N GLN A 376 39.07 -32.45 -3.71
CA GLN A 376 39.12 -31.70 -4.99
C GLN A 376 39.40 -30.18 -4.78
N LYS A 377 38.77 -29.53 -3.80
CA LYS A 377 38.99 -28.11 -3.54
C LYS A 377 40.39 -27.80 -3.02
N ARG A 378 40.95 -28.70 -2.22
CA ARG A 378 42.31 -28.56 -1.71
C ARG A 378 43.33 -28.72 -2.86
N LYS A 379 43.12 -29.68 -3.75
CA LYS A 379 43.94 -29.87 -4.93
C LYS A 379 43.94 -28.65 -5.84
N SER A 380 42.77 -28.17 -6.21
CA SER A 380 42.66 -26.97 -7.09
C SER A 380 43.20 -25.67 -6.43
N PHE A 381 43.18 -25.58 -5.12
CA PHE A 381 43.81 -24.46 -4.40
C PHE A 381 45.31 -24.55 -4.41
N THR A 382 45.90 -25.74 -4.16
CA THR A 382 47.35 -25.94 -4.22
C THR A 382 47.91 -25.79 -5.64
N GLU A 383 47.17 -26.21 -6.67
CA GLU A 383 47.52 -25.96 -8.07
C GLU A 383 47.56 -24.46 -8.36
N ARG A 384 46.48 -23.70 -8.01
CA ARG A 384 46.45 -22.25 -8.17
C ARG A 384 47.53 -21.52 -7.36
N LEU A 385 47.86 -22.02 -6.17
CA LEU A 385 48.94 -21.47 -5.36
C LEU A 385 50.31 -21.66 -6.04
N ARG A 386 50.58 -22.83 -6.63
CA ARG A 386 51.78 -23.06 -7.42
C ARG A 386 51.86 -22.12 -8.62
N ASP A 387 50.74 -21.97 -9.34
CA ASP A 387 50.71 -21.12 -10.54
C ASP A 387 50.99 -19.64 -10.16
N CYS A 388 50.47 -19.18 -9.03
CA CYS A 388 50.73 -17.84 -8.53
C CYS A 388 52.22 -17.59 -8.13
N PHE A 389 52.97 -18.64 -7.79
CA PHE A 389 54.37 -18.53 -7.37
C PHE A 389 55.37 -19.06 -8.40
N SER A 390 54.88 -19.67 -9.49
CA SER A 390 55.74 -20.15 -10.57
C SER A 390 56.09 -19.10 -11.64
N ASP A 391 55.46 -17.93 -11.59
CA ASP A 391 55.74 -16.78 -12.46
C ASP A 391 56.79 -15.81 -11.85
N LYS A 392 57.90 -16.38 -11.25
CA LYS A 392 59.07 -15.63 -10.89
C LYS A 392 60.35 -16.28 -11.47
#